data_bdf18adf2e9f44ff4cc2f68b253aed78
#
_entry.id   bdf18adf2e9f44ff4cc2f68b253aed78
#
_cell.length_a   1.000
_cell.length_b   1.000
_cell.length_c   1.000
_cell.angle_alpha   90.00
_cell.angle_beta   90.00
_cell.angle_gamma   90.00
#
_symmetry.space_group_name_H-M   'P 1'
#
loop_
_entity.id
_entity.type
_entity.pdbx_description
1 polymer ?
#
loop_
_entity_poly.entity_id
_entity_poly.type
_entity_poly.pdbx_seq_one_letter_code
_entity_poly.pdbx_strand_id
1 'polypeptide(L)'
;MSELRVSPDGSPAPTRFVARGRRLGFERASPNVAPVYVKALADTGALVAYLDAADRWHERCRLAFGQLRLPLTTSTAVLTELFHLVGDSPREMDITWKFVRSGALTVAPISDRDLPDIEALMRKYHDRPMDYADATLVHLAQRESLSTVFTIDHDDFETYRVGGRKRLRILPSR
;
A
#
# COMPACT_ATOMS: atom_id res chain seq x y z
N MET A 1 19.15 27.08 -13.15
CA MET A 1 17.75 27.53 -12.93
C MET A 1 16.88 26.70 -13.87
N SER A 2 16.18 25.72 -13.37
CA SER A 2 15.28 24.83 -14.14
C SER A 2 13.85 25.24 -13.85
N GLU A 3 13.15 25.72 -14.86
CA GLU A 3 11.74 26.10 -14.77
C GLU A 3 10.85 24.87 -14.57
N LEU A 4 10.02 24.90 -13.54
CA LEU A 4 8.94 23.95 -13.28
C LEU A 4 7.81 24.23 -14.27
N ARG A 5 7.53 23.28 -15.15
CA ARG A 5 6.32 23.30 -15.98
C ARG A 5 5.12 22.86 -15.17
N VAL A 6 4.13 23.72 -15.08
CA VAL A 6 2.84 23.46 -14.42
C VAL A 6 1.79 23.22 -15.50
N SER A 7 0.90 22.25 -15.29
CA SER A 7 -0.23 21.99 -16.19
C SER A 7 -1.29 23.09 -16.10
N PRO A 8 -2.15 23.29 -17.14
CA PRO A 8 -3.11 24.40 -17.20
C PRO A 8 -4.20 24.40 -16.11
N ASP A 9 -4.38 23.29 -15.38
CA ASP A 9 -5.37 23.12 -14.30
C ASP A 9 -4.78 23.31 -12.89
N GLY A 10 -3.53 23.71 -12.75
CA GLY A 10 -2.89 23.99 -11.47
C GLY A 10 -2.50 22.77 -10.63
N SER A 11 -2.67 21.54 -11.15
CA SER A 11 -2.27 20.32 -10.45
C SER A 11 -0.80 19.97 -10.73
N PRO A 12 -0.03 19.44 -9.74
CA PRO A 12 1.33 18.99 -9.97
C PRO A 12 1.34 17.78 -10.91
N ALA A 13 2.10 17.85 -11.99
CA ALA A 13 2.28 16.74 -12.90
C ALA A 13 2.92 15.55 -12.18
N PRO A 14 2.48 14.29 -12.44
CA PRO A 14 3.06 13.11 -11.82
C PRO A 14 4.54 13.01 -12.23
N THR A 15 5.42 12.98 -11.24
CA THR A 15 6.86 12.84 -11.43
C THR A 15 7.16 11.48 -12.06
N ARG A 16 7.50 11.49 -13.36
CA ARG A 16 7.97 10.28 -14.04
C ARG A 16 9.37 9.94 -13.52
N PHE A 17 9.49 8.88 -12.76
CA PHE A 17 10.77 8.23 -12.53
C PHE A 17 11.22 7.57 -13.83
N VAL A 18 12.21 8.17 -14.51
CA VAL A 18 12.84 7.58 -15.68
C VAL A 18 14.03 6.75 -15.23
N ALA A 19 13.85 5.44 -15.10
CA ALA A 19 14.95 4.52 -15.08
C ALA A 19 15.51 4.39 -16.50
N ARG A 20 16.79 4.78 -16.72
CA ARG A 20 17.52 4.51 -17.95
C ARG A 20 17.80 3.02 -18.06
N GLY A 21 17.23 2.35 -19.08
CA GLY A 21 17.67 1.03 -19.47
C GLY A 21 16.69 0.27 -20.35
N ARG A 22 17.03 0.14 -21.65
CA ARG A 22 16.57 -0.79 -22.69
C ARG A 22 15.09 -0.78 -23.05
N ARG A 23 14.84 -0.42 -24.31
CA ARG A 23 13.58 -0.66 -25.02
C ARG A 23 13.31 -2.17 -25.08
N LEU A 24 12.35 -2.63 -24.30
CA LEU A 24 11.67 -3.89 -24.55
C LEU A 24 10.41 -3.56 -25.36
N GLY A 25 10.24 -4.25 -26.50
CA GLY A 25 9.10 -4.06 -27.38
C GLY A 25 7.80 -4.34 -26.64
N PHE A 26 6.95 -3.35 -26.58
CA PHE A 26 5.56 -3.52 -26.13
C PHE A 26 4.77 -4.11 -27.27
N GLU A 27 4.37 -5.37 -27.15
CA GLU A 27 3.23 -5.90 -27.89
C GLU A 27 2.01 -5.02 -27.58
N ARG A 28 1.36 -4.54 -28.64
CA ARG A 28 0.17 -3.70 -28.53
C ARG A 28 -0.96 -4.52 -27.91
N ALA A 29 -1.25 -4.28 -26.64
CA ALA A 29 -2.50 -4.71 -26.04
C ALA A 29 -3.67 -4.04 -26.78
N SER A 30 -4.72 -4.81 -27.01
CA SER A 30 -5.95 -4.42 -27.70
C SER A 30 -6.52 -3.10 -27.18
N PRO A 31 -7.09 -2.24 -28.06
CA PRO A 31 -7.58 -0.94 -27.67
C PRO A 31 -8.91 -1.05 -26.90
N ASN A 32 -9.05 -0.27 -25.85
CA ASN A 32 -10.31 0.18 -25.27
C ASN A 32 -10.88 -0.50 -24.02
N VAL A 33 -10.03 -0.88 -23.04
CA VAL A 33 -10.50 -0.91 -21.65
C VAL A 33 -9.62 0.04 -20.85
N ALA A 34 -10.19 1.15 -20.37
CA ALA A 34 -9.49 2.03 -19.44
C ALA A 34 -9.05 1.19 -18.22
N PRO A 35 -7.80 1.32 -17.73
CA PRO A 35 -7.34 0.55 -16.58
C PRO A 35 -8.24 0.85 -15.40
N VAL A 36 -8.88 -0.18 -14.84
CA VAL A 36 -9.70 -0.06 -13.64
C VAL A 36 -8.74 -0.02 -12.45
N TYR A 37 -8.43 1.18 -11.99
CA TYR A 37 -7.63 1.35 -10.78
C TYR A 37 -8.46 1.04 -9.54
N VAL A 38 -7.93 0.21 -8.65
CA VAL A 38 -8.63 -0.27 -7.45
C VAL A 38 -8.12 0.47 -6.22
N LYS A 39 -9.06 1.01 -5.42
CA LYS A 39 -8.71 1.54 -4.08
C LYS A 39 -8.29 0.39 -3.17
N ALA A 40 -7.22 0.58 -2.42
CA ALA A 40 -6.69 -0.45 -1.54
C ALA A 40 -6.11 0.12 -0.24
N LEU A 41 -6.01 -0.78 0.74
CA LEU A 41 -5.17 -0.61 1.92
C LEU A 41 -3.72 -0.91 1.55
N ALA A 42 -2.78 -0.32 2.28
CA ALA A 42 -1.36 -0.61 2.15
C ALA A 42 -0.79 -1.14 3.46
N ASP A 43 -0.22 -2.31 3.38
CA ASP A 43 0.44 -3.01 4.48
C ASP A 43 1.96 -2.82 4.43
N THR A 44 2.61 -2.98 5.58
CA THR A 44 4.05 -2.76 5.78
C THR A 44 4.90 -3.61 4.86
N GLY A 45 4.65 -4.92 4.80
CA GLY A 45 5.47 -5.85 4.02
C GLY A 45 5.50 -5.50 2.53
N ALA A 46 4.36 -5.14 1.95
CA ALA A 46 4.31 -4.74 0.54
C ALA A 46 4.94 -3.37 0.29
N LEU A 47 4.88 -2.44 1.26
CA LEU A 47 5.55 -1.15 1.16
C LEU A 47 7.07 -1.30 1.20
N VAL A 48 7.60 -2.13 2.11
CA VAL A 48 9.04 -2.45 2.17
C VAL A 48 9.49 -3.07 0.85
N ALA A 49 8.80 -4.12 0.40
CA ALA A 49 9.14 -4.80 -0.86
C ALA A 49 9.04 -3.87 -2.08
N TYR A 50 8.11 -2.91 -2.07
CA TYR A 50 8.02 -1.90 -3.12
C TYR A 50 9.20 -0.93 -3.13
N LEU A 51 9.71 -0.54 -1.96
CA LEU A 51 10.78 0.44 -1.80
C LEU A 51 12.17 -0.18 -1.94
N ASP A 52 12.35 -1.45 -1.55
CA ASP A 52 13.61 -2.16 -1.62
C ASP A 52 13.75 -2.98 -2.92
N ALA A 53 14.60 -2.50 -3.83
CA ALA A 53 14.86 -3.17 -5.11
C ALA A 53 15.54 -4.55 -4.97
N ALA A 54 16.09 -4.88 -3.79
CA ALA A 54 16.69 -6.19 -3.52
C ALA A 54 15.68 -7.21 -2.96
N ASP A 55 14.49 -6.77 -2.58
CA ASP A 55 13.44 -7.65 -2.07
C ASP A 55 12.93 -8.60 -3.17
N ARG A 56 12.73 -9.87 -2.81
CA ARG A 56 12.21 -10.91 -3.72
C ARG A 56 10.81 -10.59 -4.30
N TRP A 57 10.01 -9.80 -3.59
CA TRP A 57 8.68 -9.38 -4.01
C TRP A 57 8.67 -8.04 -4.75
N HIS A 58 9.84 -7.35 -4.85
CA HIS A 58 9.92 -6.00 -5.41
C HIS A 58 9.18 -5.86 -6.74
N GLU A 59 9.51 -6.69 -7.73
CA GLU A 59 8.95 -6.58 -9.07
C GLU A 59 7.44 -6.85 -9.07
N ARG A 60 6.97 -7.83 -8.29
CA ARG A 60 5.53 -8.11 -8.16
C ARG A 60 4.80 -6.95 -7.49
N CYS A 61 5.38 -6.39 -6.43
CA CYS A 61 4.81 -5.22 -5.75
C CYS A 61 4.79 -4.00 -6.67
N ARG A 62 5.85 -3.77 -7.46
CA ARG A 62 5.92 -2.68 -8.43
C ARG A 62 4.83 -2.79 -9.50
N LEU A 63 4.61 -3.99 -10.06
CA LEU A 63 3.55 -4.23 -11.04
C LEU A 63 2.15 -4.08 -10.45
N ALA A 64 1.94 -4.62 -9.24
CA ALA A 64 0.66 -4.51 -8.53
C ALA A 64 0.36 -3.05 -8.17
N PHE A 65 1.35 -2.29 -7.69
CA PHE A 65 1.20 -0.87 -7.35
C PHE A 65 0.72 -0.05 -8.53
N GLY A 66 1.20 -0.35 -9.75
CA GLY A 66 0.75 0.29 -10.99
C GLY A 66 -0.74 0.05 -11.35
N GLN A 67 -1.41 -0.90 -10.70
CA GLN A 67 -2.84 -1.20 -10.87
C GLN A 67 -3.72 -0.55 -9.79
N LEU A 68 -3.10 0.08 -8.78
CA LEU A 68 -3.80 0.65 -7.64
C LEU A 68 -4.14 2.12 -7.87
N ARG A 69 -5.30 2.52 -7.34
CA ARG A 69 -5.73 3.92 -7.33
C ARG A 69 -5.14 4.63 -6.12
N LEU A 70 -4.28 5.60 -6.37
CA LEU A 70 -3.69 6.42 -5.33
C LEU A 70 -4.67 7.51 -4.86
N PRO A 71 -4.55 7.97 -3.61
CA PRO A 71 -3.69 7.41 -2.56
C PRO A 71 -4.21 6.07 -2.02
N LEU A 72 -3.28 5.21 -1.55
CA LEU A 72 -3.62 4.02 -0.76
C LEU A 72 -3.89 4.43 0.68
N THR A 73 -4.83 3.74 1.33
CA THR A 73 -5.13 3.97 2.75
C THR A 73 -4.21 3.12 3.62
N THR A 74 -3.59 3.72 4.63
CA THR A 74 -2.77 3.01 5.62
C THR A 74 -3.03 3.57 7.02
N SER A 75 -2.41 3.00 8.06
CA SER A 75 -2.49 3.47 9.44
C SER A 75 -1.15 3.96 9.96
N THR A 76 -1.17 4.67 11.09
CA THR A 76 0.06 5.06 11.79
C THR A 76 0.82 3.84 12.30
N ALA A 77 0.13 2.74 12.67
CA ALA A 77 0.77 1.50 13.10
C ALA A 77 1.65 0.91 11.98
N VAL A 78 1.10 0.83 10.76
CA VAL A 78 1.86 0.39 9.57
C VAL A 78 3.06 1.29 9.31
N LEU A 79 2.91 2.62 9.44
CA LEU A 79 4.06 3.52 9.29
C LEU A 79 5.13 3.30 10.37
N THR A 80 4.73 3.01 11.60
CA THR A 80 5.66 2.72 12.68
C THR A 80 6.50 1.49 12.35
N GLU A 81 5.87 0.41 11.87
CA GLU A 81 6.58 -0.78 11.43
C GLU A 81 7.47 -0.52 10.21
N LEU A 82 6.95 0.21 9.20
CA LEU A 82 7.70 0.56 8.01
C LEU A 82 9.01 1.25 8.37
N PHE A 83 8.96 2.27 9.24
CA PHE A 83 10.15 2.99 9.66
C PHE A 83 11.07 2.14 10.56
N HIS A 84 10.52 1.20 11.33
CA HIS A 84 11.31 0.24 12.10
C HIS A 84 12.08 -0.72 11.17
N LEU A 85 11.44 -1.25 10.13
CA LEU A 85 12.05 -2.20 9.19
C LEU A 85 13.06 -1.55 8.24
N VAL A 86 12.85 -0.30 7.87
CA VAL A 86 13.83 0.49 7.08
C VAL A 86 15.13 0.71 7.87
N GLY A 87 15.06 0.70 9.22
CA GLY A 87 16.22 0.80 10.09
C GLY A 87 16.91 2.17 10.06
N ASP A 88 18.19 2.17 10.41
CA ASP A 88 18.96 3.40 10.65
C ASP A 88 19.71 3.92 9.41
N SER A 89 19.46 3.36 8.23
CA SER A 89 20.08 3.82 6.98
C SER A 89 19.54 5.20 6.58
N PRO A 90 20.36 6.28 6.59
CA PRO A 90 19.89 7.61 6.25
C PRO A 90 19.32 7.69 4.83
N ARG A 91 19.87 6.90 3.91
CA ARG A 91 19.41 6.84 2.51
C ARG A 91 18.03 6.21 2.39
N GLU A 92 17.81 5.08 3.06
CA GLU A 92 16.53 4.37 3.02
C GLU A 92 15.45 5.16 3.76
N MET A 93 15.82 5.79 4.87
CA MET A 93 14.96 6.72 5.60
C MET A 93 14.50 7.89 4.71
N ASP A 94 15.41 8.51 3.95
CA ASP A 94 15.08 9.61 3.03
C ASP A 94 14.16 9.15 1.89
N ILE A 95 14.42 7.97 1.31
CA ILE A 95 13.56 7.38 0.27
C ILE A 95 12.16 7.11 0.83
N THR A 96 12.06 6.52 2.02
CA THR A 96 10.78 6.22 2.68
C THR A 96 10.00 7.50 2.97
N TRP A 97 10.63 8.53 3.51
CA TRP A 97 9.97 9.83 3.73
C TRP A 97 9.50 10.49 2.44
N LYS A 98 10.31 10.45 1.38
CA LYS A 98 9.90 10.94 0.07
C LYS A 98 8.67 10.21 -0.45
N PHE A 99 8.62 8.90 -0.30
CA PHE A 99 7.47 8.09 -0.69
C PHE A 99 6.23 8.43 0.15
N VAL A 100 6.32 8.43 1.48
CA VAL A 100 5.20 8.75 2.38
C VAL A 100 4.61 10.15 2.08
N ARG A 101 5.47 11.11 1.77
CA ARG A 101 5.07 12.50 1.47
C ARG A 101 4.70 12.75 0.02
N SER A 102 4.81 11.77 -0.87
CA SER A 102 4.52 11.91 -2.31
C SER A 102 3.03 12.06 -2.65
N GLY A 103 2.15 11.82 -1.68
CA GLY A 103 0.71 11.71 -1.90
C GLY A 103 0.27 10.31 -2.34
N ALA A 104 1.18 9.33 -2.36
CA ALA A 104 0.83 7.94 -2.66
C ALA A 104 0.08 7.24 -1.52
N LEU A 105 0.20 7.75 -0.30
CA LEU A 105 -0.47 7.24 0.88
C LEU A 105 -1.37 8.29 1.52
N THR A 106 -2.48 7.82 2.08
CA THR A 106 -3.29 8.55 3.06
C THR A 106 -3.24 7.79 4.38
N VAL A 107 -2.73 8.44 5.42
CA VAL A 107 -2.71 7.88 6.77
C VAL A 107 -4.07 8.13 7.41
N ALA A 108 -4.87 7.08 7.52
CA ALA A 108 -6.18 7.18 8.16
C ALA A 108 -6.01 7.16 9.68
N PRO A 109 -6.65 8.10 10.41
CA PRO A 109 -6.53 8.16 11.85
C PRO A 109 -7.26 6.98 12.50
N ILE A 110 -6.66 6.44 13.55
CA ILE A 110 -7.30 5.54 14.53
C ILE A 110 -7.57 6.38 15.77
N SER A 111 -8.81 6.41 16.21
CA SER A 111 -9.27 7.15 17.40
C SER A 111 -9.61 6.19 18.54
N ASP A 112 -9.79 6.73 19.74
CA ASP A 112 -10.21 5.95 20.91
C ASP A 112 -11.52 5.16 20.65
N ARG A 113 -12.40 5.66 19.78
CA ARG A 113 -13.65 5.01 19.42
C ARG A 113 -13.46 3.75 18.59
N ASP A 114 -12.33 3.63 17.90
CA ASP A 114 -11.99 2.49 17.04
C ASP A 114 -11.36 1.33 17.87
N LEU A 115 -10.82 1.65 19.07
CA LEU A 115 -10.07 0.68 19.87
C LEU A 115 -10.87 -0.57 20.29
N PRO A 116 -12.16 -0.47 20.68
CA PRO A 116 -12.93 -1.68 21.02
C PRO A 116 -13.08 -2.64 19.84
N ASP A 117 -13.26 -2.15 18.62
CA ASP A 117 -13.39 -2.99 17.43
C ASP A 117 -12.04 -3.64 17.07
N ILE A 118 -10.94 -2.91 17.21
CA ILE A 118 -9.59 -3.41 16.99
C ILE A 118 -9.25 -4.49 18.01
N GLU A 119 -9.55 -4.28 19.30
CA GLU A 119 -9.38 -5.29 20.36
C GLU A 119 -10.18 -6.55 20.04
N ALA A 120 -11.44 -6.41 19.62
CA ALA A 120 -12.29 -7.53 19.25
C ALA A 120 -11.73 -8.35 18.07
N LEU A 121 -11.12 -7.67 17.07
CA LEU A 121 -10.44 -8.34 15.96
C LEU A 121 -9.24 -9.15 16.46
N MET A 122 -8.36 -8.55 17.26
CA MET A 122 -7.18 -9.24 17.81
C MET A 122 -7.57 -10.43 18.70
N ARG A 123 -8.61 -10.30 19.51
CA ARG A 123 -9.16 -11.42 20.30
C ARG A 123 -9.73 -12.53 19.43
N LYS A 124 -10.42 -12.17 18.34
CA LYS A 124 -11.01 -13.15 17.43
C LYS A 124 -9.98 -14.04 16.75
N TYR A 125 -8.81 -13.47 16.45
CA TYR A 125 -7.72 -14.17 15.76
C TYR A 125 -6.54 -14.51 16.68
N HIS A 126 -6.81 -14.74 17.99
CA HIS A 126 -5.79 -15.01 19.00
C HIS A 126 -4.97 -16.29 18.75
N ASP A 127 -5.54 -17.26 18.04
CA ASP A 127 -4.90 -18.50 17.60
C ASP A 127 -3.97 -18.33 16.39
N ARG A 128 -4.13 -17.21 15.69
CA ARG A 128 -3.20 -16.67 14.70
C ARG A 128 -2.94 -15.23 15.09
N PRO A 129 -1.86 -14.94 15.83
CA PRO A 129 -1.71 -13.65 16.46
C PRO A 129 -1.74 -12.52 15.45
N MET A 130 -2.94 -11.93 15.29
CA MET A 130 -3.12 -10.70 14.54
C MET A 130 -2.42 -9.58 15.31
N ASP A 131 -1.45 -8.96 14.70
CA ASP A 131 -0.81 -7.79 15.31
C ASP A 131 -1.70 -6.54 15.21
N TYR A 132 -1.23 -5.46 15.85
CA TYR A 132 -2.02 -4.22 15.90
C TYR A 132 -2.11 -3.54 14.54
N ALA A 133 -1.05 -3.60 13.70
CA ALA A 133 -1.05 -2.99 12.37
C ALA A 133 -2.07 -3.68 11.47
N ASP A 134 -2.08 -5.03 11.42
CA ASP A 134 -3.07 -5.82 10.70
C ASP A 134 -4.49 -5.53 11.16
N ALA A 135 -4.71 -5.51 12.50
CA ALA A 135 -6.02 -5.22 13.07
C ALA A 135 -6.53 -3.83 12.65
N THR A 136 -5.64 -2.82 12.63
CA THR A 136 -6.01 -1.49 12.13
C THR A 136 -6.38 -1.50 10.65
N LEU A 137 -5.67 -2.27 9.80
CA LEU A 137 -5.99 -2.38 8.38
C LEU A 137 -7.32 -3.07 8.15
N VAL A 138 -7.62 -4.17 8.87
CA VAL A 138 -8.92 -4.86 8.76
C VAL A 138 -10.07 -3.96 9.24
N HIS A 139 -9.86 -3.20 10.33
CA HIS A 139 -10.82 -2.20 10.80
C HIS A 139 -11.05 -1.10 9.74
N LEU A 140 -9.98 -0.53 9.19
CA LEU A 140 -10.05 0.47 8.12
C LEU A 140 -10.75 -0.07 6.87
N ALA A 141 -10.52 -1.34 6.50
CA ALA A 141 -11.23 -1.99 5.40
C ALA A 141 -12.74 -1.93 5.58
N GLN A 142 -13.21 -2.17 6.81
CA GLN A 142 -14.64 -2.10 7.14
C GLN A 142 -15.14 -0.66 7.13
N ARG A 143 -14.44 0.24 7.81
CA ARG A 143 -14.83 1.65 7.97
C ARG A 143 -14.87 2.39 6.64
N GLU A 144 -13.87 2.21 5.79
CA GLU A 144 -13.73 2.88 4.49
C GLU A 144 -14.35 2.08 3.33
N SER A 145 -15.00 0.93 3.62
CA SER A 145 -15.58 0.04 2.61
C SER A 145 -14.58 -0.41 1.54
N LEU A 146 -13.32 -0.65 1.95
CA LEU A 146 -12.27 -1.13 1.07
C LEU A 146 -12.30 -2.67 1.01
N SER A 147 -12.05 -3.21 -0.18
CA SER A 147 -12.08 -4.67 -0.43
C SER A 147 -10.77 -5.23 -0.94
N THR A 148 -9.74 -4.41 -1.04
CA THR A 148 -8.42 -4.79 -1.55
C THR A 148 -7.35 -4.36 -0.58
N VAL A 149 -6.34 -5.18 -0.40
CA VAL A 149 -5.13 -4.89 0.38
C VAL A 149 -3.88 -5.14 -0.47
N PHE A 150 -2.94 -4.23 -0.39
CA PHE A 150 -1.61 -4.34 -0.93
C PHE A 150 -0.70 -4.88 0.16
N THR A 151 -0.46 -6.20 0.14
CA THR A 151 0.34 -6.94 1.13
C THR A 151 1.04 -8.11 0.49
N ILE A 152 2.14 -8.57 1.08
CA ILE A 152 2.82 -9.83 0.76
C ILE A 152 2.49 -10.93 1.78
N ASP A 153 1.79 -10.60 2.85
CA ASP A 153 1.30 -11.57 3.84
C ASP A 153 -0.03 -12.18 3.40
N HIS A 154 0.08 -13.19 2.54
CA HIS A 154 -1.08 -13.87 2.02
C HIS A 154 -1.75 -14.75 3.07
N ASP A 155 -0.98 -15.39 3.96
CA ASP A 155 -1.49 -16.39 4.88
C ASP A 155 -2.42 -15.76 5.90
N ASP A 156 -2.07 -14.60 6.41
CA ASP A 156 -2.87 -13.87 7.38
C ASP A 156 -4.05 -13.17 6.72
N PHE A 157 -3.83 -12.41 5.66
CA PHE A 157 -4.92 -11.68 5.00
C PHE A 157 -5.92 -12.58 4.24
N GLU A 158 -5.55 -13.81 3.84
CA GLU A 158 -6.51 -14.81 3.37
C GLU A 158 -7.42 -15.33 4.49
N THR A 159 -6.98 -15.25 5.74
CA THR A 159 -7.73 -15.69 6.92
C THR A 159 -8.65 -14.61 7.44
N TYR A 160 -8.23 -13.34 7.44
CA TYR A 160 -9.00 -12.22 7.98
C TYR A 160 -10.31 -11.97 7.23
N ARG A 161 -11.31 -11.48 7.94
CA ARG A 161 -12.64 -11.18 7.39
C ARG A 161 -13.09 -9.79 7.78
N VAL A 162 -13.40 -8.99 6.81
CA VAL A 162 -13.98 -7.65 6.98
C VAL A 162 -15.46 -7.79 7.30
N GLY A 163 -15.92 -7.13 8.36
CA GLY A 163 -17.31 -7.27 8.84
C GLY A 163 -17.71 -8.71 9.17
N GLY A 164 -16.75 -9.55 9.54
CA GLY A 164 -16.92 -10.94 9.92
C GLY A 164 -17.17 -11.91 8.76
N ARG A 165 -17.33 -11.45 7.53
CA ARG A 165 -17.76 -12.31 6.39
C ARG A 165 -16.93 -12.14 5.12
N LYS A 166 -16.56 -10.92 4.73
CA LYS A 166 -15.94 -10.62 3.43
C LYS A 166 -14.43 -10.87 3.45
N ARG A 167 -13.92 -11.50 2.40
CA ARG A 167 -12.47 -11.61 2.16
C ARG A 167 -11.95 -10.34 1.51
N LEU A 168 -10.70 -10.00 1.81
CA LEU A 168 -9.96 -9.00 1.06
C LEU A 168 -9.36 -9.63 -0.20
N ARG A 169 -9.36 -8.87 -1.28
CA ARG A 169 -8.55 -9.18 -2.45
C ARG A 169 -7.11 -8.76 -2.15
N ILE A 170 -6.17 -9.69 -2.27
CA ILE A 170 -4.75 -9.45 -2.00
C ILE A 170 -4.02 -9.12 -3.30
N LEU A 171 -3.21 -8.08 -3.26
CA LEU A 171 -2.28 -7.70 -4.32
C LEU A 171 -0.88 -7.48 -3.72
N PRO A 172 0.18 -7.93 -4.42
CA PRO A 172 0.18 -8.81 -5.61
C PRO A 172 -0.43 -10.17 -5.29
N SER A 173 -0.92 -10.90 -6.31
CA SER A 173 -1.28 -12.31 -6.14
C SER A 173 0.00 -13.16 -5.94
N ARG A 174 -0.15 -14.34 -5.33
CA ARG A 174 0.97 -15.31 -5.15
C ARG A 174 1.63 -15.69 -6.48
#